data_ef28de1c08fcd603c6439deb8ef1cb0b
#
_entry.id   ef28de1c08fcd603c6439deb8ef1cb0b
#
_cell.length_a   1.000
_cell.length_b   1.000
_cell.length_c   1.000
_cell.angle_alpha   90.00
_cell.angle_beta   90.00
_cell.angle_gamma   90.00
#
_symmetry.space_group_name_H-M   'P 1'
#
loop_
_entity.id
_entity.type
_entity.pdbx_description
1 polymer ?
#
loop_
_entity_poly.entity_id
_entity_poly.type
_entity_poly.pdbx_seq_one_letter_code
_entity_poly.pdbx_strand_id
1 'polypeptide(L)'
;MRKTTRKLSKSIIVFPLICVVYAAASFGQTYNAISGGYNTGYGTVYGSFGLAMATQNIYNFNQMNMQRLTMRQAMINKWGKAAVEKAEREAAAGRGTASGGTRAGARAEGPVIAPLKNVGKFRPVANTASVNALADAVGETPAEKQLIRTIFRATKTAFEKEAGPRGWSNNIAGGLAFFTVTAMTVYHDEEPSEEASQAFFFTLNQTMDEVPEFAAMTNKQKQEFYDLMIGFSGILLAGYMEGKESGDRATLEAYQKIAGGLIELVLKVDPRNLRTENGSIVIR
;
A
#
# COMPACT_ATOMS: atom_id res chain seq x y z
N MET A 1 -38.45 22.42 -12.93
CA MET A 1 -37.00 22.63 -12.66
C MET A 1 -36.54 21.74 -11.50
N ARG A 2 -35.93 20.56 -11.78
CA ARG A 2 -35.39 19.67 -10.74
C ARG A 2 -33.92 19.99 -10.59
N LYS A 3 -33.50 20.54 -9.43
CA LYS A 3 -32.11 20.73 -9.07
C LYS A 3 -31.51 19.37 -8.69
N THR A 4 -30.66 18.85 -9.56
CA THR A 4 -29.83 17.66 -9.30
C THR A 4 -28.64 18.11 -8.46
N THR A 5 -28.71 17.93 -7.16
CA THR A 5 -27.54 18.06 -6.28
C THR A 5 -26.63 16.86 -6.51
N ARG A 6 -25.56 17.02 -7.29
CA ARG A 6 -24.43 16.08 -7.35
C ARG A 6 -23.78 16.05 -5.96
N LYS A 7 -23.94 14.92 -5.27
CA LYS A 7 -23.11 14.60 -4.11
C LYS A 7 -21.67 14.43 -4.60
N LEU A 8 -20.80 15.39 -4.27
CA LEU A 8 -19.36 15.20 -4.40
C LEU A 8 -18.97 14.00 -3.52
N SER A 9 -18.54 12.93 -4.15
CA SER A 9 -17.85 11.83 -3.49
C SER A 9 -16.58 12.40 -2.86
N LYS A 10 -16.46 12.27 -1.55
CA LYS A 10 -15.29 12.71 -0.79
C LYS A 10 -14.15 11.73 -1.07
N SER A 11 -13.34 12.00 -2.07
CA SER A 11 -12.00 11.38 -2.23
C SER A 11 -11.11 11.90 -1.11
N ILE A 12 -10.97 11.12 -0.05
CA ILE A 12 -10.52 11.63 1.26
C ILE A 12 -9.00 11.43 1.46
N ILE A 13 -8.33 10.60 0.66
CA ILE A 13 -6.91 10.28 0.88
C ILE A 13 -5.96 11.29 0.24
N VAL A 14 -6.29 11.83 -0.91
CA VAL A 14 -5.40 12.70 -1.69
C VAL A 14 -5.44 14.16 -1.23
N PHE A 15 -6.58 14.64 -0.77
CA PHE A 15 -6.77 16.06 -0.45
C PHE A 15 -5.91 16.61 0.72
N PRO A 16 -5.74 15.94 1.85
CA PRO A 16 -4.84 16.42 2.89
C PRO A 16 -3.35 16.23 2.55
N LEU A 17 -3.01 15.26 1.70
CA LEU A 17 -1.63 15.07 1.24
C LEU A 17 -1.20 16.19 0.28
N ILE A 18 -2.10 16.66 -0.56
CA ILE A 18 -1.88 17.79 -1.49
C ILE A 18 -1.44 19.04 -0.72
N CYS A 19 -2.10 19.39 0.38
CA CYS A 19 -1.75 20.58 1.15
C CYS A 19 -0.36 20.53 1.81
N VAL A 20 0.18 19.33 2.05
CA VAL A 20 1.49 19.17 2.67
C VAL A 20 2.62 19.21 1.63
N VAL A 21 2.35 18.73 0.41
CA VAL A 21 3.29 18.80 -0.71
C VAL A 21 3.48 20.23 -1.20
N TYR A 22 2.45 21.07 -1.15
CA TYR A 22 2.55 22.50 -1.50
C TYR A 22 3.60 23.27 -0.71
N ALA A 23 3.86 22.90 0.54
CA ALA A 23 4.89 23.55 1.35
C ALA A 23 6.32 23.17 0.93
N ALA A 24 6.50 22.06 0.22
CA ALA A 24 7.80 21.57 -0.24
C ALA A 24 8.14 21.99 -1.69
N ALA A 25 7.13 22.24 -2.53
CA ALA A 25 7.28 22.55 -3.96
C ALA A 25 7.69 24.01 -4.25
N SER A 26 7.84 24.87 -3.24
CA SER A 26 8.20 26.29 -3.43
C SER A 26 9.65 26.56 -3.80
N PHE A 27 10.47 25.52 -3.99
CA PHE A 27 11.85 25.65 -4.44
C PHE A 27 11.94 25.13 -5.87
N GLY A 28 11.77 26.05 -6.84
CA GLY A 28 11.88 25.77 -8.27
C GLY A 28 13.28 25.25 -8.66
N GLN A 29 13.46 23.97 -8.52
CA GLN A 29 14.54 23.22 -9.16
C GLN A 29 13.93 22.02 -9.87
N THR A 30 14.06 22.02 -11.18
CA THR A 30 13.74 20.90 -12.07
C THR A 30 14.45 19.64 -11.58
N TYR A 31 13.68 18.72 -11.02
CA TYR A 31 14.17 17.44 -10.55
C TYR A 31 14.43 16.51 -11.75
N ASN A 32 15.63 16.61 -12.31
CA ASN A 32 16.10 15.69 -13.35
C ASN A 32 16.76 14.44 -12.78
N ALA A 33 16.29 13.97 -11.65
CA ALA A 33 17.03 13.03 -10.83
C ALA A 33 16.66 11.56 -11.04
N ILE A 34 16.22 11.10 -12.18
CA ILE A 34 16.17 9.64 -12.42
C ILE A 34 16.35 9.33 -13.92
N SER A 35 17.31 9.99 -14.58
CA SER A 35 17.79 9.55 -15.90
C SER A 35 19.02 8.63 -15.83
N GLY A 36 19.55 8.38 -14.65
CA GLY A 36 20.60 7.41 -14.41
C GLY A 36 20.01 6.03 -14.18
N GLY A 37 20.38 5.07 -15.02
CA GLY A 37 19.86 3.70 -14.98
C GLY A 37 19.82 3.12 -13.56
N TYR A 38 18.97 2.13 -13.39
CA TYR A 38 18.75 1.33 -12.17
C TYR A 38 20.07 0.81 -11.54
N ASN A 39 20.89 1.69 -11.04
CA ASN A 39 21.97 1.35 -10.14
C ASN A 39 21.43 1.50 -8.70
N THR A 40 20.37 0.77 -8.43
CA THR A 40 19.96 0.51 -7.05
C THR A 40 21.12 -0.23 -6.42
N GLY A 41 21.94 0.51 -5.67
CA GLY A 41 23.08 -0.06 -4.99
C GLY A 41 22.66 -1.26 -4.16
N TYR A 42 22.92 -2.42 -4.68
CA TYR A 42 22.72 -3.73 -4.04
C TYR A 42 23.52 -3.89 -2.73
N GLY A 43 24.17 -2.84 -2.26
CA GLY A 43 24.96 -2.81 -1.03
C GLY A 43 24.39 -1.94 0.11
N THR A 44 23.23 -1.31 -0.08
CA THR A 44 22.60 -0.48 0.95
C THR A 44 21.66 -1.32 1.86
N VAL A 45 21.09 -0.72 2.89
CA VAL A 45 20.09 -1.33 3.80
C VAL A 45 18.99 -2.11 3.06
N TYR A 46 18.73 -1.81 1.79
CA TYR A 46 17.93 -2.57 0.86
C TYR A 46 18.48 -3.99 0.64
N GLY A 47 19.79 -4.15 0.53
CA GLY A 47 20.41 -5.45 0.30
C GLY A 47 20.33 -6.39 1.49
N SER A 48 20.37 -5.86 2.71
CA SER A 48 20.31 -6.70 3.91
C SER A 48 18.89 -7.04 4.36
N PHE A 49 17.91 -6.16 4.10
CA PHE A 49 16.53 -6.33 4.57
C PHE A 49 15.57 -6.78 3.45
N GLY A 50 15.66 -6.13 2.29
CA GLY A 50 14.75 -6.38 1.17
C GLY A 50 15.08 -7.65 0.40
N LEU A 51 16.36 -7.92 0.16
CA LEU A 51 16.75 -9.01 -0.74
C LEU A 51 16.62 -10.39 -0.09
N ALA A 52 16.95 -10.55 1.19
CA ALA A 52 16.81 -11.82 1.90
C ALA A 52 15.34 -12.22 2.07
N MET A 53 14.42 -11.24 2.25
CA MET A 53 12.98 -11.48 2.24
C MET A 53 12.39 -11.48 0.82
N ALA A 54 13.04 -10.79 -0.12
CA ALA A 54 12.42 -10.42 -1.38
C ALA A 54 12.33 -11.55 -2.41
N THR A 55 13.31 -12.45 -2.50
CA THR A 55 13.37 -13.30 -3.69
C THR A 55 12.50 -14.55 -3.63
N GLN A 56 12.37 -15.19 -2.48
CA GLN A 56 11.61 -16.44 -2.39
C GLN A 56 10.27 -16.27 -1.64
N ASN A 57 10.27 -15.48 -0.57
CA ASN A 57 9.09 -15.30 0.27
C ASN A 57 8.06 -14.34 -0.36
N ILE A 58 8.52 -13.32 -1.11
CA ILE A 58 7.61 -12.43 -1.85
C ILE A 58 6.88 -13.17 -2.96
N TYR A 59 7.54 -14.09 -3.67
CA TYR A 59 6.87 -14.90 -4.68
C TYR A 59 5.77 -15.76 -4.04
N ASN A 60 6.07 -16.48 -2.96
CA ASN A 60 5.08 -17.29 -2.26
C ASN A 60 3.96 -16.44 -1.65
N PHE A 61 4.29 -15.29 -1.06
CA PHE A 61 3.32 -14.31 -0.55
C PHE A 61 2.39 -13.82 -1.64
N ASN A 62 2.92 -13.44 -2.80
CA ASN A 62 2.10 -12.98 -3.91
C ASN A 62 1.23 -14.09 -4.48
N GLN A 63 1.71 -15.31 -4.59
CA GLN A 63 0.91 -16.48 -4.98
C GLN A 63 -0.26 -16.71 -4.01
N MET A 64 0.00 -16.67 -2.71
CA MET A 64 -1.04 -16.81 -1.68
C MET A 64 -2.04 -15.64 -1.72
N ASN A 65 -1.54 -14.41 -1.91
CA ASN A 65 -2.39 -13.23 -2.04
C ASN A 65 -3.28 -13.31 -3.28
N MET A 66 -2.75 -13.75 -4.42
CA MET A 66 -3.53 -14.00 -5.65
C MET A 66 -4.62 -15.05 -5.43
N GLN A 67 -4.27 -16.17 -4.79
CA GLN A 67 -5.26 -17.21 -4.46
C GLN A 67 -6.38 -16.66 -3.57
N ARG A 68 -6.06 -15.83 -2.58
CA ARG A 68 -7.06 -15.22 -1.71
C ARG A 68 -7.93 -14.19 -2.41
N LEU A 69 -7.36 -13.38 -3.29
CA LEU A 69 -8.14 -12.46 -4.12
C LEU A 69 -9.13 -13.23 -5.01
N THR A 70 -8.68 -14.33 -5.60
CA THR A 70 -9.54 -15.23 -6.39
C THR A 70 -10.62 -15.88 -5.54
N MET A 71 -10.28 -16.38 -4.35
CA MET A 71 -11.26 -16.94 -3.40
C MET A 71 -12.25 -15.88 -2.92
N ARG A 72 -11.79 -14.68 -2.63
CA ARG A 72 -12.66 -13.56 -2.27
C ARG A 72 -13.65 -13.25 -3.38
N GLN A 73 -13.19 -13.20 -4.63
CA GLN A 73 -14.06 -12.98 -5.79
C GLN A 73 -15.09 -14.13 -5.94
N ALA A 74 -14.68 -15.38 -5.75
CA ALA A 74 -15.60 -16.52 -5.75
C ALA A 74 -16.63 -16.44 -4.62
N MET A 75 -16.24 -15.98 -3.42
CA MET A 75 -17.17 -15.74 -2.32
C MET A 75 -18.16 -14.61 -2.65
N ILE A 76 -17.71 -13.52 -3.25
CA ILE A 76 -18.58 -12.41 -3.72
C ILE A 76 -19.58 -12.93 -4.75
N ASN A 77 -19.16 -13.74 -5.69
CA ASN A 77 -20.04 -14.31 -6.72
C ASN A 77 -21.08 -15.25 -6.13
N LYS A 78 -20.75 -15.97 -5.05
CA LYS A 78 -21.64 -16.95 -4.40
C LYS A 78 -22.61 -16.34 -3.41
N TRP A 79 -22.15 -15.39 -2.57
CA TRP A 79 -22.93 -14.84 -1.45
C TRP A 79 -23.26 -13.36 -1.59
N GLY A 80 -22.67 -12.67 -2.58
CA GLY A 80 -22.79 -11.24 -2.78
C GLY A 80 -21.78 -10.42 -1.99
N LYS A 81 -21.44 -9.23 -2.53
CA LYS A 81 -20.43 -8.33 -1.98
C LYS A 81 -20.71 -7.94 -0.54
N ALA A 82 -21.95 -7.56 -0.23
CA ALA A 82 -22.33 -7.09 1.11
C ALA A 82 -22.16 -8.17 2.21
N ALA A 83 -22.43 -9.44 1.90
CA ALA A 83 -22.27 -10.54 2.84
C ALA A 83 -20.79 -10.82 3.12
N VAL A 84 -19.94 -10.75 2.07
CA VAL A 84 -18.48 -10.94 2.22
C VAL A 84 -17.88 -9.79 3.04
N GLU A 85 -18.20 -8.54 2.71
CA GLU A 85 -17.71 -7.38 3.47
C GLU A 85 -18.15 -7.34 4.92
N LYS A 86 -19.37 -7.85 5.22
CA LYS A 86 -19.82 -8.01 6.60
C LYS A 86 -18.96 -9.02 7.32
N ALA A 87 -18.74 -10.21 6.75
CA ALA A 87 -17.90 -11.25 7.34
C ALA A 87 -16.45 -10.80 7.53
N GLU A 88 -15.89 -10.06 6.58
CA GLU A 88 -14.56 -9.44 6.68
C GLU A 88 -14.47 -8.46 7.86
N ARG A 89 -15.48 -7.59 8.04
CA ARG A 89 -15.54 -6.65 9.17
C ARG A 89 -15.66 -7.39 10.53
N GLU A 90 -16.43 -8.44 10.59
CA GLU A 90 -16.57 -9.28 11.78
C GLU A 90 -15.26 -10.00 12.11
N ALA A 91 -14.57 -10.54 11.10
CA ALA A 91 -13.26 -11.17 11.25
C ALA A 91 -12.19 -10.16 11.69
N ALA A 92 -12.18 -8.95 11.12
CA ALA A 92 -11.27 -7.87 11.51
C ALA A 92 -11.52 -7.38 12.95
N ALA A 93 -12.77 -7.42 13.42
CA ALA A 93 -13.14 -7.09 14.79
C ALA A 93 -12.84 -8.23 15.79
N GLY A 94 -12.27 -9.34 15.35
CA GLY A 94 -12.03 -10.52 16.19
C GLY A 94 -13.31 -11.27 16.60
N ARG A 95 -14.44 -10.98 15.96
CA ARG A 95 -15.75 -11.61 16.22
C ARG A 95 -16.07 -12.73 15.22
N GLY A 96 -15.05 -13.20 14.50
CA GLY A 96 -15.24 -14.32 13.59
C GLY A 96 -15.84 -15.50 14.36
N THR A 97 -16.89 -16.07 13.82
CA THR A 97 -17.58 -17.23 14.41
C THR A 97 -16.58 -18.38 14.56
N ALA A 98 -15.99 -18.48 15.75
CA ALA A 98 -15.36 -19.72 16.21
C ALA A 98 -16.48 -20.77 16.42
N SER A 99 -17.22 -21.09 15.37
CA SER A 99 -18.11 -22.23 15.33
C SER A 99 -17.31 -23.44 14.87
N GLY A 100 -16.29 -23.77 15.65
CA GLY A 100 -15.65 -25.08 15.64
C GLY A 100 -16.50 -26.10 16.37
N GLY A 101 -17.79 -26.09 16.11
CA GLY A 101 -18.69 -27.16 16.53
C GLY A 101 -18.91 -28.08 15.35
N THR A 102 -18.32 -29.26 15.38
CA THR A 102 -18.66 -30.41 14.54
C THR A 102 -20.17 -30.69 14.66
N ARG A 103 -20.98 -29.97 13.89
CA ARG A 103 -22.34 -30.36 13.58
C ARG A 103 -22.40 -30.69 12.09
N ALA A 104 -22.30 -31.98 11.81
CA ALA A 104 -22.67 -32.51 10.52
C ALA A 104 -24.11 -32.07 10.20
N GLY A 105 -24.29 -31.27 9.14
CA GLY A 105 -25.62 -31.02 8.57
C GLY A 105 -26.10 -29.59 8.44
N ALA A 106 -25.46 -28.57 9.02
CA ALA A 106 -25.87 -27.18 8.80
C ALA A 106 -25.10 -26.59 7.60
N ARG A 107 -25.77 -26.36 6.49
CA ARG A 107 -25.30 -25.62 5.34
C ARG A 107 -25.01 -24.19 5.82
N ALA A 108 -23.76 -23.77 5.87
CA ALA A 108 -23.41 -22.43 6.27
C ALA A 108 -24.11 -21.41 5.36
N GLU A 109 -24.97 -20.56 5.92
CA GLU A 109 -25.77 -19.58 5.18
C GLU A 109 -24.97 -18.35 4.72
N GLY A 110 -23.65 -18.35 4.88
CA GLY A 110 -22.80 -17.21 4.52
C GLY A 110 -21.32 -17.54 4.46
N PRO A 111 -20.50 -16.57 4.04
CA PRO A 111 -19.04 -16.73 3.99
C PRO A 111 -18.46 -16.82 5.41
N VAL A 112 -17.66 -17.86 5.65
CA VAL A 112 -16.93 -18.05 6.91
C VAL A 112 -15.49 -17.60 6.69
N ILE A 113 -15.06 -16.55 7.39
CA ILE A 113 -13.70 -16.00 7.34
C ILE A 113 -13.09 -16.13 8.73
N ALA A 114 -11.89 -16.70 8.79
CA ALA A 114 -11.17 -16.85 10.06
C ALA A 114 -10.79 -15.47 10.65
N PRO A 115 -10.84 -15.31 11.99
CA PRO A 115 -10.40 -14.09 12.65
C PRO A 115 -8.94 -13.76 12.31
N LEU A 116 -8.66 -12.46 12.10
CA LEU A 116 -7.31 -12.00 11.85
C LEU A 116 -6.43 -12.10 13.11
N LYS A 117 -5.24 -12.67 12.97
CA LYS A 117 -4.20 -12.68 14.01
C LYS A 117 -3.45 -11.34 14.05
N ASN A 118 -3.46 -10.62 12.92
CA ASN A 118 -2.79 -9.32 12.75
C ASN A 118 -1.27 -9.39 13.00
N VAL A 119 -0.61 -10.44 12.51
CA VAL A 119 0.84 -10.61 12.69
C VAL A 119 1.66 -9.47 12.07
N GLY A 120 1.08 -8.74 11.11
CA GLY A 120 1.66 -7.53 10.53
C GLY A 120 1.74 -6.32 11.46
N LYS A 121 0.98 -6.31 12.56
CA LYS A 121 1.02 -5.23 13.55
C LYS A 121 2.34 -5.20 14.31
N PHE A 122 2.78 -3.99 14.68
CA PHE A 122 3.98 -3.78 15.47
C PHE A 122 3.81 -2.63 16.45
N ARG A 123 4.69 -2.60 17.46
CA ARG A 123 4.83 -1.45 18.37
C ARG A 123 5.90 -0.53 17.81
N PRO A 124 5.63 0.78 17.68
CA PRO A 124 6.62 1.75 17.20
C PRO A 124 7.90 1.70 18.01
N VAL A 125 9.04 1.73 17.33
CA VAL A 125 10.38 1.75 17.92
C VAL A 125 11.00 3.10 17.60
N ALA A 126 11.62 3.72 18.59
CA ALA A 126 12.36 4.96 18.38
C ALA A 126 13.60 4.73 17.51
N ASN A 127 13.98 5.74 16.74
CA ASN A 127 15.24 5.78 15.98
C ASN A 127 15.40 4.68 14.92
N THR A 128 14.39 4.46 14.09
CA THR A 128 14.59 3.69 12.86
C THR A 128 15.47 4.48 11.88
N ALA A 129 16.36 3.78 11.19
CA ALA A 129 17.22 4.38 10.17
C ALA A 129 16.50 4.61 8.84
N SER A 130 15.24 4.19 8.70
CA SER A 130 14.51 4.06 7.44
C SER A 130 14.51 5.33 6.60
N VAL A 131 14.21 6.49 7.21
CA VAL A 131 14.15 7.76 6.47
C VAL A 131 15.51 8.20 5.97
N ASN A 132 16.57 8.00 6.75
CA ASN A 132 17.93 8.36 6.35
C ASN A 132 18.43 7.39 5.27
N ALA A 133 18.19 6.10 5.44
CA ALA A 133 18.53 5.08 4.46
C ALA A 133 17.84 5.34 3.11
N LEU A 134 16.56 5.68 3.12
CA LEU A 134 15.83 6.05 1.91
C LEU A 134 16.41 7.31 1.26
N ALA A 135 16.67 8.37 2.06
CA ALA A 135 17.26 9.59 1.55
C ALA A 135 18.66 9.39 0.97
N ASP A 136 19.46 8.52 1.60
CA ASP A 136 20.81 8.21 1.12
C ASP A 136 20.81 7.31 -0.13
N ALA A 137 19.80 6.46 -0.28
CA ALA A 137 19.65 5.58 -1.43
C ALA A 137 19.13 6.29 -2.69
N VAL A 138 18.28 7.31 -2.51
CA VAL A 138 17.56 7.98 -3.62
C VAL A 138 18.16 9.34 -3.94
N GLY A 139 18.63 10.10 -2.94
CA GLY A 139 19.19 11.44 -3.15
C GLY A 139 20.69 11.42 -3.39
N GLU A 140 21.16 12.18 -4.36
CA GLU A 140 22.58 12.32 -4.68
C GLU A 140 23.20 13.49 -3.89
N THR A 141 22.51 14.61 -3.83
CA THR A 141 22.98 15.82 -3.16
C THR A 141 22.42 15.97 -1.74
N PRO A 142 23.08 16.73 -0.86
CA PRO A 142 22.54 17.04 0.48
C PRO A 142 21.16 17.69 0.44
N ALA A 143 20.87 18.52 -0.55
CA ALA A 143 19.59 19.18 -0.75
C ALA A 143 18.47 18.17 -1.09
N GLU A 144 18.75 17.25 -2.02
CA GLU A 144 17.83 16.15 -2.38
C GLU A 144 17.55 15.24 -1.20
N LYS A 145 18.57 14.83 -0.47
CA LYS A 145 18.43 14.02 0.73
C LYS A 145 17.54 14.71 1.77
N GLN A 146 17.69 16.02 1.93
CA GLN A 146 16.84 16.80 2.83
C GLN A 146 15.39 16.88 2.33
N LEU A 147 15.19 17.05 1.02
CA LEU A 147 13.86 17.05 0.39
C LEU A 147 13.17 15.70 0.62
N ILE A 148 13.85 14.58 0.37
CA ILE A 148 13.32 13.23 0.59
C ILE A 148 12.91 13.04 2.06
N ARG A 149 13.73 13.48 3.02
CA ARG A 149 13.36 13.44 4.44
C ARG A 149 12.11 14.27 4.75
N THR A 150 11.96 15.41 4.10
CA THR A 150 10.80 16.29 4.28
C THR A 150 9.54 15.64 3.70
N ILE A 151 9.60 15.13 2.47
CA ILE A 151 8.52 14.38 1.83
C ILE A 151 8.10 13.19 2.71
N PHE A 152 9.06 12.38 3.16
CA PHE A 152 8.78 11.23 4.02
C PHE A 152 8.01 11.63 5.28
N ARG A 153 8.49 12.64 6.02
CA ARG A 153 7.84 13.08 7.27
C ARG A 153 6.42 13.57 7.01
N ALA A 154 6.25 14.37 5.96
CA ALA A 154 4.95 14.90 5.57
C ALA A 154 3.98 13.78 5.20
N THR A 155 4.41 12.87 4.35
CA THR A 155 3.60 11.71 3.93
C THR A 155 3.25 10.82 5.12
N LYS A 156 4.22 10.51 5.98
CA LYS A 156 3.97 9.69 7.16
C LYS A 156 2.95 10.32 8.10
N THR A 157 3.07 11.63 8.36
CA THR A 157 2.13 12.36 9.22
C THR A 157 0.71 12.35 8.63
N ALA A 158 0.57 12.60 7.33
CA ALA A 158 -0.72 12.58 6.66
C ALA A 158 -1.31 11.16 6.64
N PHE A 159 -0.50 10.17 6.29
CA PHE A 159 -0.93 8.78 6.26
C PHE A 159 -1.40 8.28 7.64
N GLU A 160 -0.63 8.50 8.70
CA GLU A 160 -0.99 8.05 10.06
C GLU A 160 -2.34 8.63 10.54
N LYS A 161 -2.64 9.86 10.16
CA LYS A 161 -3.91 10.50 10.47
C LYS A 161 -5.09 9.76 9.86
N GLU A 162 -4.97 9.33 8.61
CA GLU A 162 -6.02 8.63 7.87
C GLU A 162 -6.01 7.11 8.12
N ALA A 163 -4.83 6.56 8.39
CA ALA A 163 -4.62 5.13 8.61
C ALA A 163 -5.19 4.64 9.95
N GLY A 164 -5.20 5.49 10.98
CA GLY A 164 -5.67 5.13 12.32
C GLY A 164 -7.09 4.55 12.32
N PRO A 165 -8.10 5.29 11.86
CA PRO A 165 -9.50 4.83 11.80
C PRO A 165 -9.71 3.58 10.94
N ARG A 166 -8.83 3.34 9.97
CA ARG A 166 -8.89 2.20 9.02
C ARG A 166 -8.20 0.93 9.56
N GLY A 167 -7.48 1.03 10.68
CA GLY A 167 -6.68 -0.07 11.21
C GLY A 167 -5.37 -0.32 10.45
N TRP A 168 -4.93 0.61 9.61
CA TRP A 168 -3.71 0.53 8.80
C TRP A 168 -2.45 0.99 9.55
N SER A 169 -2.61 1.86 10.55
CA SER A 169 -1.50 2.37 11.38
C SER A 169 -0.73 1.26 12.06
N ASN A 170 0.59 1.38 12.06
CA ASN A 170 1.48 0.43 12.71
C ASN A 170 1.24 -1.03 12.27
N ASN A 171 0.91 -1.22 10.99
CA ASN A 171 0.66 -2.51 10.38
C ASN A 171 1.34 -2.58 9.01
N ILE A 172 2.18 -3.61 8.79
CA ILE A 172 2.88 -3.81 7.50
C ILE A 172 1.87 -3.87 6.35
N ALA A 173 0.75 -4.57 6.54
CA ALA A 173 -0.29 -4.66 5.52
C ALA A 173 -0.87 -3.28 5.17
N GLY A 174 -0.97 -2.38 6.16
CA GLY A 174 -1.40 -1.00 5.93
C GLY A 174 -0.40 -0.18 5.10
N GLY A 175 0.89 -0.28 5.44
CA GLY A 175 1.95 0.37 4.65
C GLY A 175 2.02 -0.16 3.22
N LEU A 176 1.91 -1.49 3.05
CA LEU A 176 1.92 -2.12 1.73
C LEU A 176 0.66 -1.80 0.91
N ALA A 177 -0.52 -1.75 1.54
CA ALA A 177 -1.75 -1.34 0.89
C ALA A 177 -1.67 0.11 0.41
N PHE A 178 -1.17 1.02 1.25
CA PHE A 178 -0.96 2.42 0.88
C PHE A 178 0.00 2.56 -0.29
N PHE A 179 1.14 1.86 -0.24
CA PHE A 179 2.09 1.83 -1.36
C PHE A 179 1.44 1.32 -2.65
N THR A 180 0.71 0.22 -2.58
CA THR A 180 0.09 -0.39 -3.76
C THR A 180 -0.96 0.53 -4.38
N VAL A 181 -1.85 1.09 -3.56
CA VAL A 181 -2.88 2.05 -4.01
C VAL A 181 -2.21 3.27 -4.65
N THR A 182 -1.20 3.84 -4.00
CA THR A 182 -0.44 4.99 -4.54
C THR A 182 0.23 4.66 -5.86
N ALA A 183 0.94 3.54 -5.93
CA ALA A 183 1.65 3.15 -7.14
C ALA A 183 0.69 2.86 -8.30
N MET A 184 -0.48 2.25 -8.03
CA MET A 184 -1.55 2.10 -9.01
C MET A 184 -2.10 3.44 -9.48
N THR A 185 -2.39 4.36 -8.55
CA THR A 185 -2.89 5.70 -8.87
C THR A 185 -1.94 6.43 -9.82
N VAL A 186 -0.64 6.40 -9.51
CA VAL A 186 0.37 7.05 -10.35
C VAL A 186 0.51 6.36 -11.70
N TYR A 187 0.57 5.02 -11.73
CA TYR A 187 0.80 4.27 -12.95
C TYR A 187 -0.39 4.33 -13.92
N HIS A 188 -1.61 4.17 -13.42
CA HIS A 188 -2.84 4.15 -14.23
C HIS A 188 -3.51 5.51 -14.36
N ASP A 189 -3.06 6.54 -13.63
CA ASP A 189 -3.74 7.85 -13.51
C ASP A 189 -5.18 7.74 -12.99
N GLU A 190 -5.45 6.70 -12.18
CA GLU A 190 -6.78 6.39 -11.64
C GLU A 190 -6.67 5.87 -10.21
N GLU A 191 -7.38 6.49 -9.27
CA GLU A 191 -7.37 6.10 -7.86
C GLU A 191 -8.37 4.96 -7.60
N PRO A 192 -7.93 3.82 -7.01
CA PRO A 192 -8.84 2.80 -6.53
C PRO A 192 -9.82 3.34 -5.49
N SER A 193 -11.06 2.84 -5.48
CA SER A 193 -12.04 3.26 -4.48
C SER A 193 -11.60 2.90 -3.05
N GLU A 194 -12.16 3.62 -2.07
CA GLU A 194 -11.88 3.36 -0.66
C GLU A 194 -12.22 1.92 -0.27
N GLU A 195 -13.36 1.42 -0.76
CA GLU A 195 -13.80 0.05 -0.52
C GLU A 195 -12.84 -0.98 -1.12
N ALA A 196 -12.34 -0.72 -2.34
CA ALA A 196 -11.35 -1.60 -2.99
C ALA A 196 -10.04 -1.61 -2.21
N SER A 197 -9.59 -0.45 -1.74
CA SER A 197 -8.38 -0.29 -0.95
C SER A 197 -8.50 -0.98 0.42
N GLN A 198 -9.64 -0.87 1.10
CA GLN A 198 -9.89 -1.52 2.37
C GLN A 198 -9.98 -3.05 2.23
N ALA A 199 -10.63 -3.53 1.17
CA ALA A 199 -10.70 -4.94 0.86
C ALA A 199 -9.33 -5.54 0.55
N PHE A 200 -8.50 -4.80 -0.17
CA PHE A 200 -7.13 -5.19 -0.46
C PHE A 200 -6.27 -5.26 0.81
N PHE A 201 -6.34 -4.24 1.67
CA PHE A 201 -5.69 -4.27 2.99
C PHE A 201 -6.08 -5.51 3.80
N PHE A 202 -7.39 -5.81 3.85
CA PHE A 202 -7.88 -7.00 4.57
C PHE A 202 -7.24 -8.28 4.01
N THR A 203 -7.23 -8.43 2.68
CA THR A 203 -6.64 -9.60 2.01
C THR A 203 -5.13 -9.71 2.29
N LEU A 204 -4.40 -8.59 2.22
CA LEU A 204 -2.97 -8.55 2.57
C LEU A 204 -2.74 -9.00 4.02
N ASN A 205 -3.52 -8.46 4.96
CA ASN A 205 -3.36 -8.77 6.37
C ASN A 205 -3.67 -10.26 6.66
N GLN A 206 -4.70 -10.79 6.01
CA GLN A 206 -5.04 -12.21 6.10
C GLN A 206 -3.93 -13.11 5.50
N THR A 207 -3.36 -12.71 4.36
CA THR A 207 -2.25 -13.44 3.75
C THR A 207 -1.00 -13.41 4.65
N MET A 208 -0.71 -12.27 5.27
CA MET A 208 0.42 -12.15 6.21
C MET A 208 0.25 -13.05 7.43
N ASP A 209 -0.98 -13.23 7.92
CA ASP A 209 -1.29 -14.10 9.06
C ASP A 209 -0.97 -15.58 8.79
N GLU A 210 -0.83 -15.97 7.53
CA GLU A 210 -0.51 -17.35 7.12
C GLU A 210 0.97 -17.56 6.77
N VAL A 211 1.73 -16.47 6.61
CA VAL A 211 3.15 -16.52 6.27
C VAL A 211 3.99 -16.41 7.54
N PRO A 212 4.66 -17.49 7.99
CA PRO A 212 5.37 -17.52 9.28
C PRO A 212 6.46 -16.46 9.41
N GLU A 213 7.06 -16.06 8.30
CA GLU A 213 8.13 -15.07 8.25
C GLU A 213 7.68 -13.71 8.79
N PHE A 214 6.43 -13.30 8.52
CA PHE A 214 5.91 -12.05 9.08
C PHE A 214 5.68 -12.14 10.60
N ALA A 215 5.30 -13.31 11.11
CA ALA A 215 5.18 -13.53 12.54
C ALA A 215 6.54 -13.49 13.24
N ALA A 216 7.60 -13.96 12.59
CA ALA A 216 8.97 -13.99 13.11
C ALA A 216 9.67 -12.62 13.07
N MET A 217 9.15 -11.62 12.32
CA MET A 217 9.75 -10.30 12.24
C MET A 217 9.68 -9.55 13.58
N THR A 218 10.78 -8.90 13.95
CA THR A 218 10.83 -7.98 15.09
C THR A 218 10.03 -6.69 14.82
N ASN A 219 9.61 -5.97 15.86
CA ASN A 219 8.93 -4.68 15.69
C ASN A 219 9.77 -3.68 14.86
N LYS A 220 11.09 -3.67 15.06
CA LYS A 220 12.00 -2.82 14.29
C LYS A 220 11.94 -3.14 12.79
N GLN A 221 12.03 -4.41 12.43
CA GLN A 221 11.96 -4.86 11.05
C GLN A 221 10.63 -4.53 10.39
N LYS A 222 9.53 -4.74 11.11
CA LYS A 222 8.18 -4.40 10.65
C LYS A 222 8.04 -2.90 10.40
N GLN A 223 8.56 -2.09 11.31
CA GLN A 223 8.54 -0.63 11.17
C GLN A 223 9.40 -0.15 10.01
N GLU A 224 10.60 -0.71 9.84
CA GLU A 224 11.49 -0.35 8.73
C GLU A 224 10.83 -0.64 7.37
N PHE A 225 10.18 -1.79 7.23
CA PHE A 225 9.42 -2.12 6.02
C PHE A 225 8.24 -1.15 5.80
N TYR A 226 7.45 -0.90 6.85
CA TYR A 226 6.33 0.02 6.81
C TYR A 226 6.75 1.45 6.44
N ASP A 227 7.78 1.97 7.07
CA ASP A 227 8.32 3.30 6.80
C ASP A 227 8.81 3.40 5.34
N LEU A 228 9.42 2.35 4.81
CA LEU A 228 9.90 2.31 3.45
C LEU A 228 8.75 2.39 2.43
N MET A 229 7.66 1.64 2.66
CA MET A 229 6.46 1.69 1.81
C MET A 229 5.85 3.10 1.81
N ILE A 230 5.75 3.74 2.97
CA ILE A 230 5.27 5.12 3.08
C ILE A 230 6.21 6.10 2.35
N GLY A 231 7.52 5.90 2.48
CA GLY A 231 8.51 6.74 1.83
C GLY A 231 8.43 6.68 0.30
N PHE A 232 8.31 5.51 -0.27
CA PHE A 232 8.10 5.36 -1.72
C PHE A 232 6.80 5.99 -2.18
N SER A 233 5.71 5.79 -1.44
CA SER A 233 4.43 6.42 -1.74
C SER A 233 4.55 7.94 -1.78
N GLY A 234 5.26 8.51 -0.81
CA GLY A 234 5.47 9.97 -0.74
C GLY A 234 6.24 10.51 -1.94
N ILE A 235 7.32 9.83 -2.34
CA ILE A 235 8.13 10.22 -3.50
C ILE A 235 7.30 10.13 -4.79
N LEU A 236 6.55 9.04 -4.97
CA LEU A 236 5.68 8.86 -6.14
C LEU A 236 4.63 9.96 -6.23
N LEU A 237 3.92 10.22 -5.12
CA LEU A 237 2.87 11.25 -5.08
C LEU A 237 3.44 12.65 -5.33
N ALA A 238 4.58 12.98 -4.73
CA ALA A 238 5.19 14.30 -4.89
C ALA A 238 5.49 14.59 -6.36
N GLY A 239 6.18 13.68 -7.05
CA GLY A 239 6.52 13.92 -8.44
C GLY A 239 5.35 13.80 -9.42
N TYR A 240 4.40 12.89 -9.14
CA TYR A 240 3.19 12.77 -9.93
C TYR A 240 2.33 14.05 -9.86
N MET A 241 2.15 14.61 -8.66
CA MET A 241 1.40 15.83 -8.45
C MET A 241 2.12 17.03 -9.09
N GLU A 242 3.45 17.12 -8.95
CA GLU A 242 4.24 18.15 -9.62
C GLU A 242 4.05 18.12 -11.15
N GLY A 243 4.14 16.93 -11.76
CA GLY A 243 3.91 16.78 -13.20
C GLY A 243 2.50 17.17 -13.64
N LYS A 244 1.48 16.84 -12.83
CA LYS A 244 0.09 17.22 -13.10
C LYS A 244 -0.16 18.71 -12.97
N GLU A 245 0.33 19.33 -11.92
CA GLU A 245 0.08 20.74 -11.62
C GLU A 245 0.86 21.68 -12.54
N SER A 246 2.10 21.33 -12.88
CA SER A 246 2.91 22.09 -13.82
C SER A 246 2.52 21.86 -15.29
N GLY A 247 1.75 20.82 -15.58
CA GLY A 247 1.49 20.36 -16.94
C GLY A 247 2.73 19.75 -17.62
N ASP A 248 3.76 19.42 -16.84
CA ASP A 248 4.98 18.79 -17.35
C ASP A 248 4.74 17.31 -17.61
N ARG A 249 4.42 17.01 -18.86
CA ARG A 249 4.16 15.65 -19.33
C ARG A 249 5.37 14.73 -19.18
N ALA A 250 6.58 15.24 -19.34
CA ALA A 250 7.79 14.43 -19.22
C ALA A 250 7.99 13.97 -17.77
N THR A 251 7.79 14.85 -16.79
CA THR A 251 7.79 14.52 -15.37
C THR A 251 6.70 13.52 -15.05
N LEU A 252 5.47 13.69 -15.52
CA LEU A 252 4.37 12.77 -15.29
C LEU A 252 4.70 11.36 -15.81
N GLU A 253 5.12 11.24 -17.06
CA GLU A 253 5.50 9.95 -17.68
C GLU A 253 6.68 9.28 -16.96
N ALA A 254 7.66 10.06 -16.48
CA ALA A 254 8.78 9.55 -15.71
C ALA A 254 8.28 8.90 -14.39
N TYR A 255 7.41 9.58 -13.65
CA TYR A 255 6.88 9.02 -12.39
C TYR A 255 5.93 7.85 -12.60
N GLN A 256 5.16 7.82 -13.68
CA GLN A 256 4.38 6.64 -14.07
C GLN A 256 5.30 5.43 -14.35
N LYS A 257 6.40 5.64 -15.04
CA LYS A 257 7.40 4.58 -15.28
C LYS A 257 8.05 4.09 -13.98
N ILE A 258 8.39 5.02 -13.07
CA ILE A 258 8.93 4.68 -11.74
C ILE A 258 7.91 3.87 -10.95
N ALA A 259 6.63 4.27 -10.94
CA ALA A 259 5.58 3.55 -10.27
C ALA A 259 5.45 2.11 -10.79
N GLY A 260 5.47 1.92 -12.11
CA GLY A 260 5.50 0.60 -12.74
C GLY A 260 6.67 -0.25 -12.27
N GLY A 261 7.89 0.32 -12.30
CA GLY A 261 9.09 -0.37 -11.81
C GLY A 261 9.04 -0.74 -10.33
N LEU A 262 8.47 0.13 -9.49
CA LEU A 262 8.29 -0.16 -8.06
C LEU A 262 7.22 -1.24 -7.82
N ILE A 263 6.14 -1.28 -8.61
CA ILE A 263 5.17 -2.39 -8.57
C ILE A 263 5.87 -3.71 -8.88
N GLU A 264 6.65 -3.78 -9.94
CA GLU A 264 7.40 -4.98 -10.29
C GLU A 264 8.43 -5.36 -9.21
N LEU A 265 9.13 -4.37 -8.66
CA LEU A 265 10.16 -4.61 -7.63
C LEU A 265 9.54 -5.10 -6.32
N VAL A 266 8.51 -4.43 -5.82
CA VAL A 266 7.93 -4.69 -4.49
C VAL A 266 6.91 -5.83 -4.54
N LEU A 267 6.01 -5.82 -5.51
CA LEU A 267 4.92 -6.79 -5.60
C LEU A 267 5.27 -8.01 -6.46
N LYS A 268 6.33 -7.94 -7.27
CA LYS A 268 6.71 -8.98 -8.25
C LYS A 268 5.59 -9.27 -9.26
N VAL A 269 4.84 -8.26 -9.61
CA VAL A 269 3.71 -8.30 -10.52
C VAL A 269 3.95 -7.34 -11.68
N ASP A 270 3.61 -7.73 -12.88
CA ASP A 270 3.55 -6.80 -14.02
C ASP A 270 2.51 -5.71 -13.70
N PRO A 271 2.89 -4.42 -13.72
CA PRO A 271 1.97 -3.34 -13.35
C PRO A 271 0.71 -3.30 -14.22
N ARG A 272 0.76 -3.82 -15.45
CA ARG A 272 -0.39 -3.95 -16.35
C ARG A 272 -1.44 -4.95 -15.85
N ASN A 273 -1.01 -5.91 -15.03
CA ASN A 273 -1.87 -6.94 -14.46
C ASN A 273 -2.51 -6.52 -13.12
N LEU A 274 -2.01 -5.46 -12.50
CA LEU A 274 -2.56 -4.92 -11.26
C LEU A 274 -3.63 -3.87 -11.59
N ARG A 275 -4.91 -4.19 -11.37
CA ARG A 275 -6.06 -3.36 -11.80
C ARG A 275 -7.17 -3.32 -10.76
N THR A 276 -8.06 -2.33 -10.92
CA THR A 276 -9.32 -2.29 -10.18
C THR A 276 -10.42 -2.90 -11.04
N GLU A 277 -11.04 -3.99 -10.57
CA GLU A 277 -12.16 -4.64 -11.22
C GLU A 277 -13.29 -4.91 -10.23
N ASN A 278 -14.51 -4.54 -10.60
CA ASN A 278 -15.70 -4.74 -9.77
C ASN A 278 -15.56 -4.19 -8.33
N GLY A 279 -14.83 -3.08 -8.17
CA GLY A 279 -14.57 -2.47 -6.87
C GLY A 279 -13.60 -3.26 -5.99
N SER A 280 -12.71 -4.03 -6.58
CA SER A 280 -11.64 -4.75 -5.89
C SER A 280 -10.32 -4.59 -6.66
N ILE A 281 -9.20 -4.52 -5.95
CA ILE A 281 -7.88 -4.60 -6.55
C ILE A 281 -7.61 -6.07 -6.86
N VAL A 282 -7.26 -6.36 -8.12
CA VAL A 282 -7.00 -7.72 -8.62
C VAL A 282 -5.66 -7.77 -9.32
N ILE A 283 -5.04 -8.96 -9.33
CA ILE A 283 -3.84 -9.29 -10.08
C ILE A 283 -4.22 -10.36 -11.09
N ARG A 284 -3.93 -10.13 -12.36
CA ARG A 284 -4.20 -11.09 -13.46
C ARG A 284 -2.94 -11.82 -13.89
#